data_eea3683a0267026b1e2ecfca4ca604a4
#
_entry.id   eea3683a0267026b1e2ecfca4ca604a4
#
_cell.length_a   1.000
_cell.length_b   1.000
_cell.length_c   1.000
_cell.angle_alpha   90.00
_cell.angle_beta   90.00
_cell.angle_gamma   90.00
#
_symmetry.space_group_name_H-M   'P 1'
#
loop_
_entity.id
_entity.type
_entity.pdbx_description
1 polymer ?
#
loop_
_entity_poly.entity_id
_entity_poly.type
_entity_poly.pdbx_seq_one_letter_code
_entity_poly.pdbx_strand_id
1 'polypeptide(L)' 'MNLNELKNEKTNVTIAGEEVEVKKGDSVKDTLTRILQEKGIDSFTILVDGEEVTSTNDLPAAFDGHEIEVQRYVKAG' A
#
# COMPACT_ATOMS: atom_id res chain seq x y z
N MET A 1 7.03 14.87 17.65
CA MET A 1 7.50 13.73 16.82
C MET A 1 8.28 14.26 15.63
N ASN A 2 9.44 13.72 15.36
CA ASN A 2 10.23 14.13 14.20
C ASN A 2 10.10 13.08 13.08
N LEU A 3 10.59 13.44 11.89
CA LEU A 3 10.46 12.55 10.73
C LEU A 3 11.20 11.24 10.89
N ASN A 4 12.29 11.22 11.64
CA ASN A 4 13.05 9.99 11.85
C ASN A 4 12.25 8.99 12.69
N GLU A 5 11.53 9.47 13.69
CA GLU A 5 10.66 8.61 14.49
C GLU A 5 9.53 8.06 13.65
N LEU A 6 8.92 8.89 12.81
CA LEU A 6 7.84 8.46 11.93
C LEU A 6 8.31 7.36 10.98
N LYS A 7 9.49 7.51 10.39
CA LYS A 7 10.03 6.51 9.46
C LYS A 7 10.28 5.16 10.11
N ASN A 8 10.57 5.15 11.41
CA ASN A 8 10.85 3.91 12.13
C ASN A 8 9.58 3.24 12.65
N GLU A 9 8.47 3.96 12.70
CA GLU A 9 7.21 3.37 13.10
C GLU A 9 6.65 2.51 11.98
N LYS A 10 6.00 1.42 12.37
CA LYS A 10 5.49 0.44 11.43
C LYS A 10 3.99 0.33 11.48
N THR A 11 3.40 0.00 10.37
CA THR A 11 1.97 -0.29 10.26
C THR A 11 1.80 -1.46 9.30
N ASN A 12 0.59 -1.98 9.22
CA ASN A 12 0.31 -3.10 8.33
C ASN A 12 -0.56 -2.65 7.18
N VAL A 13 -0.29 -3.23 6.01
CA VAL A 13 -1.16 -3.09 4.84
C VAL A 13 -1.61 -4.49 4.44
N THR A 14 -2.80 -4.58 3.87
CA THR A 14 -3.31 -5.86 3.40
C THR A 14 -3.08 -5.94 1.90
N ILE A 15 -2.38 -6.97 1.46
CA ILE A 15 -2.08 -7.18 0.04
C ILE A 15 -2.50 -8.58 -0.34
N ALA A 16 -3.51 -8.68 -1.20
CA ALA A 16 -4.05 -9.96 -1.67
C ALA A 16 -4.41 -10.89 -0.50
N GLY A 17 -4.99 -10.32 0.55
CA GLY A 17 -5.41 -11.06 1.72
C GLY A 17 -4.32 -11.32 2.76
N GLU A 18 -3.10 -10.87 2.53
CA GLU A 18 -1.99 -11.04 3.46
C GLU A 18 -1.62 -9.71 4.10
N GLU A 19 -1.34 -9.73 5.40
CA GLU A 19 -0.83 -8.55 6.07
C GLU A 19 0.67 -8.43 5.83
N VAL A 20 1.09 -7.24 5.39
CA VAL A 20 2.49 -6.93 5.15
C VAL A 20 2.86 -5.73 6.01
N GLU A 21 3.95 -5.84 6.75
CA GLU A 21 4.43 -4.74 7.59
C GLU A 21 5.20 -3.74 6.74
N VAL A 22 4.88 -2.47 6.91
CA VAL A 22 5.55 -1.38 6.21
C VAL A 22 5.86 -0.27 7.22
N LYS A 23 6.76 0.62 6.85
CA LYS A 23 7.08 1.78 7.70
C LYS A 23 6.14 2.92 7.37
N LYS A 24 5.65 3.59 8.41
CA LYS A 24 4.67 4.67 8.25
C LYS A 24 5.17 5.82 7.39
N GLY A 25 6.47 6.11 7.45
CA GLY A 25 7.06 7.22 6.70
C GLY A 25 7.47 6.89 5.28
N ASP A 26 7.34 5.63 4.87
CA ASP A 26 7.74 5.21 3.52
C ASP A 26 6.73 5.67 2.48
N SER A 27 7.21 5.85 1.25
CA SER A 27 6.36 6.19 0.13
C SER A 27 5.40 5.04 -0.18
N VAL A 28 4.11 5.33 -0.19
CA VAL A 28 3.09 4.32 -0.51
C VAL A 28 3.32 3.78 -1.92
N LYS A 29 3.51 4.68 -2.88
CA LYS A 29 3.72 4.29 -4.29
C LYS A 29 4.92 3.36 -4.45
N ASP A 30 6.07 3.76 -3.93
CA ASP A 30 7.31 3.00 -4.11
C ASP A 30 7.25 1.66 -3.39
N THR A 31 6.73 1.66 -2.18
CA THR A 31 6.62 0.44 -1.37
C THR A 31 5.68 -0.56 -2.01
N LEU A 32 4.50 -0.12 -2.44
CA LEU A 32 3.54 -1.01 -3.08
C LEU A 32 4.07 -1.54 -4.41
N THR A 33 4.73 -0.70 -5.20
CA THR A 33 5.32 -1.13 -6.46
C THR A 33 6.31 -2.28 -6.22
N ARG A 34 7.18 -2.13 -5.24
CA ARG A 34 8.16 -3.17 -4.91
C ARG A 34 7.49 -4.47 -4.46
N ILE A 35 6.54 -4.36 -3.54
CA ILE A 35 5.86 -5.53 -3.00
C ILE A 35 5.08 -6.28 -4.08
N LEU A 36 4.37 -5.53 -4.93
CA LEU A 36 3.59 -6.15 -6.00
C LEU A 36 4.47 -6.86 -7.02
N GLN A 37 5.65 -6.30 -7.31
CA GLN A 37 6.62 -6.95 -8.17
C GLN A 37 7.14 -8.24 -7.54
N GLU A 38 7.47 -8.20 -6.26
CA GLU A 38 7.96 -9.37 -5.54
C GLU A 38 6.93 -10.51 -5.52
N LYS A 39 5.66 -10.16 -5.39
CA LYS A 39 4.57 -11.13 -5.35
C LYS A 39 4.09 -11.55 -6.73
N GLY A 40 4.56 -10.90 -7.79
CA GLY A 40 4.14 -11.21 -9.15
C GLY A 40 2.70 -10.83 -9.45
N ILE A 41 2.19 -9.78 -8.82
CA ILE A 41 0.81 -9.33 -9.01
C ILE A 41 0.80 -8.25 -10.08
N ASP A 42 0.16 -8.54 -11.22
CA ASP A 42 0.08 -7.63 -12.35
C ASP A 42 -1.19 -6.78 -12.36
N SER A 43 -2.28 -7.36 -11.88
CA SER A 43 -3.58 -6.70 -11.89
C SER A 43 -4.10 -6.60 -10.46
N PHE A 44 -4.44 -5.40 -10.04
CA PHE A 44 -4.84 -5.16 -8.66
C PHE A 44 -5.68 -3.88 -8.56
N THR A 45 -6.39 -3.78 -7.45
CA THR A 45 -7.14 -2.58 -7.05
C THR A 45 -6.57 -2.11 -5.72
N ILE A 46 -6.33 -0.82 -5.60
CA ILE A 46 -5.83 -0.23 -4.36
C ILE A 46 -6.97 0.54 -3.69
N LEU A 47 -7.18 0.25 -2.40
CA LEU A 47 -8.16 0.97 -1.59
C LEU A 47 -7.41 1.78 -0.55
N VAL A 48 -7.72 3.06 -0.46
CA VAL A 48 -7.16 3.96 0.54
C VAL A 48 -8.31 4.45 1.40
N ASP A 49 -8.26 4.12 2.69
CA ASP A 49 -9.32 4.46 3.64
C ASP A 49 -10.70 4.01 3.16
N GLY A 50 -10.74 2.86 2.49
CA GLY A 50 -11.98 2.27 1.98
C GLY A 50 -12.40 2.77 0.60
N GLU A 51 -11.67 3.70 0.00
CA GLU A 51 -12.00 4.24 -1.31
C GLU A 51 -11.05 3.70 -2.37
N GLU A 52 -11.61 3.30 -3.52
CA GLU A 52 -10.83 2.80 -4.64
C GLU A 52 -10.03 3.93 -5.28
N VAL A 53 -8.75 3.68 -5.50
CA VAL A 53 -7.83 4.62 -6.14
C VAL A 53 -7.53 4.11 -7.54
N THR A 54 -7.79 4.95 -8.55
CA THR A 54 -7.62 4.54 -9.96
C THR A 54 -6.31 5.02 -10.56
N SER A 55 -5.57 5.89 -9.85
CA SER A 55 -4.31 6.42 -10.34
C SER A 55 -3.29 6.46 -9.21
N THR A 56 -2.03 6.18 -9.52
CA THR A 56 -0.96 6.29 -8.54
C THR A 56 -0.77 7.72 -8.04
N ASN A 57 -1.23 8.70 -8.80
CA ASN A 57 -1.17 10.10 -8.38
C ASN A 57 -2.12 10.40 -7.21
N ASP A 58 -3.11 9.55 -7.01
CA ASP A 58 -4.09 9.73 -5.93
C ASP A 58 -3.67 9.04 -4.64
N LEU A 59 -2.55 8.35 -4.64
CA LEU A 59 -2.05 7.69 -3.44
C LEU A 59 -1.48 8.72 -2.46
N PRO A 60 -1.67 8.52 -1.15
CA PRO A 60 -1.03 9.39 -0.17
C PRO A 60 0.49 9.24 -0.24
N ALA A 61 1.20 10.26 0.22
CA ALA A 61 2.67 10.26 0.15
C ALA A 61 3.29 9.21 1.07
N ALA A 62 2.65 8.92 2.20
CA ALA A 62 3.16 7.96 3.19
C ALA A 62 2.01 7.18 3.79
N PHE A 63 2.35 6.09 4.48
CA PHE A 63 1.33 5.22 5.09
C PHE A 63 0.71 5.80 6.36
N ASP A 64 1.35 6.77 6.97
CA ASP A 64 0.88 7.34 8.24
C ASP A 64 -0.52 7.94 8.11
N GLY A 65 -1.41 7.51 9.00
CA GLY A 65 -2.78 8.03 9.04
C GLY A 65 -3.71 7.47 7.97
N HIS A 66 -3.27 6.46 7.23
CA HIS A 66 -4.07 5.88 6.15
C HIS A 66 -4.14 4.37 6.27
N GLU A 67 -5.28 3.83 5.91
CA GLU A 67 -5.48 2.40 5.83
C GLU A 67 -5.41 1.99 4.36
N ILE A 68 -4.43 1.17 4.02
CA ILE A 68 -4.17 0.78 2.64
C ILE A 68 -4.48 -0.70 2.48
N GLU A 69 -5.24 -1.01 1.45
CA GLU A 69 -5.53 -2.39 1.08
C GLU A 69 -5.33 -2.57 -0.42
N VAL A 70 -4.66 -3.64 -0.81
CA VAL A 70 -4.50 -3.99 -2.21
C VAL A 70 -5.23 -5.31 -2.44
N GLN A 71 -6.18 -5.30 -3.34
CA GLN A 71 -6.95 -6.48 -3.72
C GLN A 71 -6.46 -6.96 -5.08
N ARG A 72 -6.12 -8.24 -5.14
CA ARG A 72 -5.70 -8.83 -6.41
C ARG A 72 -6.92 -8.96 -7.31
N TYR A 73 -6.80 -8.43 -8.51
CA TYR A 73 -7.85 -8.56 -9.50
C TYR A 73 -7.67 -9.88 -10.24
N VAL A 74 -8.68 -10.73 -10.16
CA VAL A 74 -8.69 -11.99 -10.90
C VAL A 74 -9.69 -11.85 -12.02
N LYS A 75 -9.19 -11.84 -13.23
CA LYS A 75 -10.05 -11.72 -14.40
C LYS A 75 -10.86 -13.01 -14.55
N ALA A 76 -12.17 -12.88 -14.43
CA ALA A 76 -13.06 -14.01 -14.66
C ALA A 76 -13.11 -14.27 -16.15
N GLY A 77 -12.83 -15.48 -16.51
CA GLY A 77 -12.86 -15.73 -17.93
C GLY A 77 -12.55 -16.90 -18.47
#